data_e047a5728da8334153a1b7c867bece9e
#
_entry.id   e047a5728da8334153a1b7c867bece9e
#
_cell.length_a   1.000
_cell.length_b   1.000
_cell.length_c   1.000
_cell.angle_alpha   90.00
_cell.angle_beta   90.00
_cell.angle_gamma   90.00
#
_symmetry.space_group_name_H-M   'P 1'
#
loop_
_entity.id
_entity.type
_entity.pdbx_description
1 polymer ?
#
loop_
_entity_poly.entity_id
_entity_poly.type
_entity_poly.pdbx_seq_one_letter_code
_entity_poly.pdbx_strand_id
1 'polypeptide(L)'
;MRVYYNSSRGIFMITIKIYGLDQFVVGRFSREITAQLAKLYEVHEDDINFVAPENMVFHNGVEQTSWNTIIEVYAPKRANLVQEEVANFLSVSLGDYAINVIIEFYYYDEANRYVRLNKKYPRYITDENIVNTDVEYDDYDDECEDEECECGHHHHHHEEPSEDELYTGDIFKDFNNK
;
A
#
# COMPACT_ATOMS: atom_id res chain seq x y z
N MET A 1 16.98 26.85 2.29
CA MET A 1 18.06 26.23 3.05
C MET A 1 18.34 24.87 2.43
N ARG A 2 19.42 24.66 1.66
CA ARG A 2 19.70 23.37 1.01
C ARG A 2 20.34 22.47 2.05
N VAL A 3 19.62 21.46 2.51
CA VAL A 3 20.18 20.40 3.34
C VAL A 3 21.00 19.48 2.41
N TYR A 4 22.31 19.60 2.50
CA TYR A 4 23.21 18.64 1.85
C TYR A 4 23.16 17.33 2.61
N TYR A 5 22.50 16.33 2.06
CA TYR A 5 22.65 14.96 2.51
C TYR A 5 24.09 14.52 2.32
N ASN A 6 24.80 14.38 3.43
CA ASN A 6 26.15 13.89 3.43
C ASN A 6 26.15 12.42 2.97
N SER A 7 26.71 12.17 1.80
CA SER A 7 26.67 10.93 1.01
C SER A 7 27.38 9.71 1.65
N SER A 8 27.75 9.79 2.93
CA SER A 8 28.55 8.77 3.64
C SER A 8 27.83 8.08 4.82
N ARG A 9 26.57 8.44 5.12
CA ARG A 9 25.73 7.65 6.02
C ARG A 9 24.83 6.78 5.17
N GLY A 10 24.97 5.46 5.27
CA GLY A 10 24.04 4.50 4.66
C GLY A 10 22.62 4.94 4.94
N ILE A 11 21.73 4.86 3.93
CA ILE A 11 20.35 5.31 4.04
C ILE A 11 19.68 4.47 5.13
N PHE A 12 19.43 5.10 6.27
CA PHE A 12 18.66 4.52 7.36
C PHE A 12 17.20 4.44 6.89
N MET A 13 16.66 3.25 6.76
CA MET A 13 15.27 3.11 6.34
C MET A 13 14.57 2.07 7.20
N ILE A 14 13.46 2.46 7.75
CA ILE A 14 12.57 1.60 8.52
C ILE A 14 11.36 1.29 7.63
N THR A 15 11.00 0.03 7.55
CA THR A 15 9.80 -0.41 6.84
C THR A 15 8.90 -1.14 7.80
N ILE A 16 7.68 -0.66 7.95
CA ILE A 16 6.67 -1.23 8.84
C ILE A 16 5.57 -1.82 7.94
N LYS A 17 5.40 -3.14 8.02
CA LYS A 17 4.32 -3.84 7.34
C LYS A 17 3.23 -4.17 8.34
N ILE A 18 1.99 -3.93 7.97
CA ILE A 18 0.83 -4.17 8.83
C ILE A 18 -0.13 -5.10 8.12
N TYR A 19 -0.38 -6.26 8.71
CA TYR A 19 -1.28 -7.30 8.23
C TYR A 19 -2.54 -7.32 9.09
N GLY A 20 -3.68 -7.65 8.49
CA GLY A 20 -4.96 -7.73 9.19
C GLY A 20 -5.63 -6.39 9.46
N LEU A 21 -5.19 -5.32 8.79
CA LEU A 21 -5.89 -4.04 8.72
C LEU A 21 -6.13 -3.64 7.26
N ASP A 22 -7.22 -2.90 7.05
CA ASP A 22 -7.53 -2.30 5.77
C ASP A 22 -6.46 -1.25 5.37
N GLN A 23 -6.13 -1.18 4.08
CA GLN A 23 -5.10 -0.29 3.55
C GLN A 23 -5.36 1.20 3.84
N PHE A 24 -6.62 1.64 3.83
CA PHE A 24 -6.98 3.03 4.14
C PHE A 24 -6.77 3.34 5.63
N VAL A 25 -7.03 2.36 6.49
CA VAL A 25 -6.72 2.46 7.93
C VAL A 25 -5.21 2.57 8.14
N VAL A 26 -4.42 1.73 7.46
CA VAL A 26 -2.95 1.80 7.53
C VAL A 26 -2.44 3.15 7.01
N GLY A 27 -3.01 3.67 5.90
CA GLY A 27 -2.66 4.98 5.36
C GLY A 27 -2.91 6.11 6.36
N ARG A 28 -4.09 6.14 7.00
CA ARG A 28 -4.41 7.12 8.05
C ARG A 28 -3.49 6.97 9.27
N PHE A 29 -3.32 5.76 9.75
CA PHE A 29 -2.45 5.45 10.87
C PHE A 29 -1.01 5.91 10.62
N SER A 30 -0.46 5.67 9.43
CA SER A 30 0.88 6.13 9.06
C SER A 30 1.01 7.66 9.18
N ARG A 31 0.03 8.41 8.72
CA ARG A 31 0.01 9.89 8.82
C ARG A 31 0.07 10.36 10.27
N GLU A 32 -0.61 9.66 11.17
CA GLU A 32 -0.71 10.04 12.58
C GLU A 32 0.59 9.78 13.35
N ILE A 33 1.32 8.68 13.02
CA ILE A 33 2.41 8.20 13.88
C ILE A 33 3.82 8.41 13.32
N THR A 34 3.99 8.70 12.02
CA THR A 34 5.32 8.80 11.39
C THR A 34 6.24 9.77 12.09
N ALA A 35 5.74 10.97 12.43
CA ALA A 35 6.54 11.99 13.10
C ALA A 35 7.05 11.55 14.48
N GLN A 36 6.23 10.81 15.23
CA GLN A 36 6.63 10.32 16.55
C GLN A 36 7.61 9.14 16.46
N LEU A 37 7.40 8.23 15.48
CA LEU A 37 8.36 7.16 15.21
C LEU A 37 9.72 7.72 14.77
N ALA A 38 9.72 8.75 13.93
CA ALA A 38 10.95 9.42 13.50
C ALA A 38 11.74 9.97 14.68
N LYS A 39 11.06 10.52 15.69
CA LYS A 39 11.70 10.97 16.95
C LYS A 39 12.26 9.82 17.77
N LEU A 40 11.52 8.72 17.92
CA LEU A 40 11.97 7.55 18.68
C LEU A 40 13.22 6.92 18.06
N TYR A 41 13.28 6.84 16.74
CA TYR A 41 14.43 6.30 16.02
C TYR A 41 15.55 7.32 15.75
N GLU A 42 15.34 8.59 16.07
CA GLU A 42 16.26 9.71 15.78
C GLU A 42 16.62 9.81 14.28
N VAL A 43 15.59 9.68 13.41
CA VAL A 43 15.70 9.71 11.96
C VAL A 43 14.80 10.78 11.35
N HIS A 44 14.92 10.99 10.04
CA HIS A 44 13.98 11.83 9.30
C HIS A 44 12.71 11.04 8.99
N GLU A 45 11.55 11.70 8.91
CA GLU A 45 10.27 11.06 8.56
C GLU A 45 10.35 10.33 7.21
N ASP A 46 11.10 10.87 6.25
CA ASP A 46 11.37 10.23 4.96
C ASP A 46 12.08 8.86 5.06
N ASP A 47 12.66 8.54 6.21
CA ASP A 47 13.32 7.25 6.42
C ASP A 47 12.38 6.17 6.93
N ILE A 48 11.09 6.49 7.07
CA ILE A 48 10.06 5.55 7.53
C ILE A 48 9.04 5.30 6.43
N ASN A 49 8.78 4.04 6.13
CA ASN A 49 7.77 3.61 5.18
C ASN A 49 6.77 2.67 5.85
N PHE A 50 5.51 2.81 5.47
CA PHE A 50 4.47 1.85 5.79
C PHE A 50 4.10 1.05 4.54
N VAL A 51 3.82 -0.23 4.75
CA VAL A 51 3.34 -1.13 3.70
C VAL A 51 2.09 -1.81 4.22
N ALA A 52 1.00 -1.70 3.48
CA ALA A 52 -0.24 -2.41 3.74
C ALA A 52 -0.39 -3.52 2.68
N PRO A 53 0.04 -4.75 2.96
CA PRO A 53 -0.20 -5.85 2.06
C PRO A 53 -1.71 -6.12 2.00
N GLU A 54 -2.23 -6.31 0.79
CA GLU A 54 -3.61 -6.74 0.59
C GLU A 54 -3.74 -8.23 0.93
N ASN A 55 -3.74 -8.55 2.21
CA ASN A 55 -3.91 -9.92 2.68
C ASN A 55 -4.74 -9.96 3.95
N MET A 56 -5.42 -11.06 4.12
CA MET A 56 -6.25 -11.34 5.28
C MET A 56 -5.50 -12.25 6.24
N VAL A 57 -5.73 -12.07 7.53
CA VAL A 57 -5.29 -12.99 8.58
C VAL A 57 -6.41 -13.98 8.86
N PHE A 58 -6.13 -15.28 8.89
CA PHE A 58 -7.13 -16.32 9.15
C PHE A 58 -6.74 -17.14 10.37
N HIS A 59 -7.74 -17.54 11.15
CA HIS A 59 -7.63 -18.57 12.17
C HIS A 59 -8.76 -19.58 12.02
N ASN A 60 -8.42 -20.87 11.82
CA ASN A 60 -9.38 -21.95 11.58
C ASN A 60 -10.41 -21.63 10.48
N GLY A 61 -9.98 -20.98 9.39
CA GLY A 61 -10.82 -20.62 8.26
C GLY A 61 -11.69 -19.37 8.47
N VAL A 62 -11.59 -18.72 9.63
CA VAL A 62 -12.31 -17.48 9.93
C VAL A 62 -11.37 -16.29 9.79
N GLU A 63 -11.81 -15.27 9.04
CA GLU A 63 -11.09 -14.04 8.81
C GLU A 63 -10.99 -13.20 10.10
N GLN A 64 -9.84 -12.57 10.32
CA GLN A 64 -9.45 -11.92 11.57
C GLN A 64 -9.17 -10.42 11.42
N THR A 65 -9.62 -9.76 10.35
CA THR A 65 -9.37 -8.32 10.12
C THR A 65 -9.79 -7.50 11.32
N SER A 66 -8.92 -6.59 11.75
CA SER A 66 -9.05 -5.75 12.96
C SER A 66 -9.15 -6.53 14.29
N TRP A 67 -9.19 -7.86 14.25
CA TRP A 67 -9.18 -8.68 15.47
C TRP A 67 -7.78 -9.13 15.85
N ASN A 68 -7.00 -9.59 14.85
CA ASN A 68 -5.59 -9.96 15.02
C ASN A 68 -4.76 -9.23 13.97
N THR A 69 -3.94 -8.30 14.41
CA THR A 69 -3.05 -7.51 13.57
C THR A 69 -1.61 -7.92 13.83
N ILE A 70 -0.87 -8.19 12.76
CA ILE A 70 0.55 -8.55 12.83
C ILE A 70 1.35 -7.40 12.21
N ILE A 71 2.37 -6.94 12.92
CA ILE A 71 3.25 -5.86 12.49
C ILE A 71 4.67 -6.42 12.37
N GLU A 72 5.26 -6.26 11.20
CA GLU A 72 6.66 -6.54 10.95
C GLU A 72 7.43 -5.22 10.82
N VAL A 73 8.39 -5.00 11.70
CA VAL A 73 9.27 -3.83 11.68
C VAL A 73 10.64 -4.24 11.15
N TYR A 74 10.95 -3.80 9.94
CA TYR A 74 12.28 -4.00 9.33
C TYR A 74 13.13 -2.76 9.55
N ALA A 75 14.21 -2.89 10.28
CA ALA A 75 15.08 -1.79 10.64
C ALA A 75 16.57 -2.19 10.60
N PRO A 76 17.51 -1.23 10.49
CA PRO A 76 18.93 -1.55 10.64
C PRO A 76 19.24 -2.02 12.06
N LYS A 77 20.27 -2.85 12.21
CA LYS A 77 20.67 -3.44 13.51
C LYS A 77 20.81 -2.42 14.65
N ARG A 78 21.29 -1.22 14.36
CA ARG A 78 21.45 -0.16 15.39
C ARG A 78 20.12 0.35 15.95
N ALA A 79 19.00 0.12 15.25
CA ALA A 79 17.68 0.51 15.72
C ALA A 79 17.14 -0.39 16.85
N ASN A 80 17.81 -1.49 17.19
CA ASN A 80 17.40 -2.40 18.27
C ASN A 80 17.43 -1.74 19.66
N LEU A 81 18.18 -0.65 19.83
CA LEU A 81 18.33 0.06 21.10
C LEU A 81 17.01 0.66 21.61
N VAL A 82 16.10 1.00 20.70
CA VAL A 82 14.79 1.60 21.02
C VAL A 82 13.62 0.63 20.77
N GLN A 83 13.91 -0.65 20.59
CA GLN A 83 12.91 -1.67 20.25
C GLN A 83 11.72 -1.68 21.22
N GLU A 84 11.98 -1.70 22.53
CA GLU A 84 10.93 -1.77 23.55
C GLU A 84 10.04 -0.52 23.53
N GLU A 85 10.64 0.66 23.38
CA GLU A 85 9.92 1.93 23.31
C GLU A 85 9.02 1.98 22.06
N VAL A 86 9.54 1.51 20.92
CA VAL A 86 8.78 1.44 19.66
C VAL A 86 7.66 0.41 19.76
N ALA A 87 7.90 -0.77 20.35
CA ALA A 87 6.87 -1.78 20.55
C ALA A 87 5.72 -1.26 21.41
N ASN A 88 6.04 -0.60 22.54
CA ASN A 88 5.04 0.01 23.39
C ASN A 88 4.26 1.11 22.67
N PHE A 89 4.96 1.98 21.94
CA PHE A 89 4.32 3.05 21.18
C PHE A 89 3.36 2.50 20.12
N LEU A 90 3.79 1.53 19.31
CA LEU A 90 2.95 0.91 18.28
C LEU A 90 1.73 0.19 18.89
N SER A 91 1.93 -0.56 19.99
CA SER A 91 0.84 -1.25 20.70
C SER A 91 -0.23 -0.28 21.19
N VAL A 92 0.18 0.82 21.80
CA VAL A 92 -0.76 1.84 22.32
C VAL A 92 -1.46 2.55 21.18
N SER A 93 -0.71 2.96 20.14
CA SER A 93 -1.27 3.70 18.99
C SER A 93 -2.25 2.88 18.17
N LEU A 94 -2.14 1.55 18.16
CA LEU A 94 -3.04 0.65 17.45
C LEU A 94 -4.29 0.23 18.26
N GLY A 95 -4.35 0.59 19.54
CA GLY A 95 -5.45 0.17 20.42
C GLY A 95 -6.84 0.56 19.93
N ASP A 96 -6.96 1.63 19.14
CA ASP A 96 -8.22 2.07 18.55
C ASP A 96 -8.56 1.37 17.21
N TYR A 97 -7.60 0.62 16.64
CA TYR A 97 -7.73 0.01 15.31
C TYR A 97 -7.76 -1.52 15.33
N ALA A 98 -7.17 -2.14 16.35
CA ALA A 98 -7.04 -3.59 16.46
C ALA A 98 -7.21 -4.08 17.90
N ILE A 99 -7.82 -5.26 18.07
CA ILE A 99 -8.05 -5.86 19.39
C ILE A 99 -6.75 -6.51 19.90
N ASN A 100 -6.12 -7.34 19.07
CA ASN A 100 -4.87 -8.01 19.40
C ASN A 100 -3.79 -7.55 18.43
N VAL A 101 -2.62 -7.22 18.95
CA VAL A 101 -1.47 -6.74 18.18
C VAL A 101 -0.27 -7.61 18.48
N ILE A 102 0.34 -8.15 17.43
CA ILE A 102 1.61 -8.89 17.48
C ILE A 102 2.64 -8.03 16.76
N ILE A 103 3.78 -7.76 17.39
CA ILE A 103 4.85 -6.94 16.80
C ILE A 103 6.11 -7.76 16.74
N GLU A 104 6.67 -7.88 15.54
CA GLU A 104 7.89 -8.62 15.25
C GLU A 104 8.95 -7.68 14.67
N PHE A 105 10.18 -7.77 15.14
CA PHE A 105 11.29 -6.96 14.68
C PHE A 105 12.29 -7.79 13.89
N TYR A 106 12.62 -7.30 12.69
CA TYR A 106 13.58 -7.87 11.77
C TYR A 106 14.72 -6.88 11.52
N TYR A 107 15.92 -7.22 11.99
CA TYR A 107 17.07 -6.35 11.87
C TYR A 107 17.98 -6.78 10.73
N TYR A 108 18.20 -5.87 9.79
CA TYR A 108 19.12 -6.09 8.69
C TYR A 108 20.48 -5.40 8.90
N ASP A 109 21.51 -5.94 8.25
CA ASP A 109 22.79 -5.28 8.14
C ASP A 109 22.70 -4.22 7.03
N GLU A 110 23.16 -3.00 7.33
CA GLU A 110 23.13 -1.90 6.36
C GLU A 110 23.90 -2.23 5.08
N ALA A 111 24.92 -3.08 5.16
CA ALA A 111 25.68 -3.56 4.01
C ALA A 111 24.86 -4.42 3.04
N ASN A 112 23.75 -4.99 3.50
CA ASN A 112 22.86 -5.82 2.67
C ASN A 112 21.75 -5.02 1.97
N ARG A 113 21.73 -3.69 2.11
CA ARG A 113 20.69 -2.85 1.53
C ARG A 113 21.26 -1.89 0.50
N TYR A 114 20.69 -1.93 -0.69
CA TYR A 114 21.03 -1.05 -1.79
C TYR A 114 19.81 -0.17 -2.12
N VAL A 115 20.03 1.14 -2.18
CA VAL A 115 18.96 2.10 -2.49
C VAL A 115 19.41 3.01 -3.62
N ARG A 116 18.57 3.13 -4.66
CA ARG A 116 18.75 4.09 -5.76
C ARG A 116 17.58 5.08 -5.72
N LEU A 117 17.89 6.33 -5.42
CA LEU A 117 16.92 7.42 -5.48
C LEU A 117 17.12 8.20 -6.79
N ASN A 118 16.01 8.52 -7.48
CA ASN A 118 16.06 9.38 -8.65
C ASN A 118 16.01 10.85 -8.20
N LYS A 119 17.14 11.55 -8.36
CA LYS A 119 17.28 12.95 -7.91
C LYS A 119 16.42 13.96 -8.67
N LYS A 120 15.81 13.57 -9.79
CA LYS A 120 14.94 14.43 -10.59
C LYS A 120 13.53 14.56 -10.01
N TYR A 121 13.14 13.64 -9.12
CA TYR A 121 11.80 13.56 -8.55
C TYR A 121 11.87 13.63 -7.03
N PRO A 122 10.81 14.09 -6.36
CA PRO A 122 10.70 13.98 -4.92
C PRO A 122 10.74 12.50 -4.51
N ARG A 123 11.21 12.23 -3.30
CA ARG A 123 11.28 10.84 -2.79
C ARG A 123 9.89 10.25 -2.60
N TYR A 124 8.94 11.06 -2.18
CA TYR A 124 7.56 10.66 -1.95
C TYR A 124 6.59 11.58 -2.68
N ILE A 125 5.48 11.02 -3.07
CA ILE A 125 4.30 11.79 -3.50
C ILE A 125 3.65 12.36 -2.24
N THR A 126 3.34 13.65 -2.26
CA THR A 126 2.65 14.37 -1.19
C THR A 126 1.47 15.12 -1.79
N ASP A 127 0.53 15.57 -0.95
CA ASP A 127 -0.62 16.35 -1.41
C ASP A 127 -0.20 17.63 -2.17
N GLU A 128 1.01 18.15 -1.92
CA GLU A 128 1.56 19.34 -2.58
C GLU A 128 2.17 19.05 -3.96
N ASN A 129 2.61 17.81 -4.21
CA ASN A 129 3.32 17.44 -5.44
C ASN A 129 2.58 16.40 -6.29
N ILE A 130 1.39 15.97 -5.86
CA ILE A 130 0.52 15.11 -6.63
C ILE A 130 -0.12 15.91 -7.76
N VAL A 131 0.07 15.49 -8.98
CA VAL A 131 -0.64 16.03 -10.13
C VAL A 131 -1.93 15.24 -10.26
N ASN A 132 -3.05 15.87 -9.91
CA ASN A 132 -4.35 15.32 -10.26
C ASN A 132 -4.48 15.37 -11.78
N THR A 133 -4.29 14.27 -12.43
CA THR A 133 -4.72 14.10 -13.81
C THR A 133 -6.21 13.76 -13.79
N ASP A 134 -7.03 14.65 -13.27
CA ASP A 134 -8.43 14.69 -13.62
C ASP A 134 -8.45 15.07 -15.11
N VAL A 135 -8.31 14.06 -15.95
CA VAL A 135 -8.71 14.17 -17.34
C VAL A 135 -10.21 14.38 -17.21
N GLU A 136 -10.66 15.64 -17.34
CA GLU A 136 -12.03 15.91 -17.72
C GLU A 136 -12.18 15.10 -19.02
N TYR A 137 -12.79 13.92 -18.92
CA TYR A 137 -13.39 13.32 -20.08
C TYR A 137 -14.49 14.31 -20.44
N ASP A 138 -14.19 15.22 -21.37
CA ASP A 138 -15.24 15.89 -22.10
C ASP A 138 -16.10 14.72 -22.62
N ASP A 139 -17.24 14.49 -22.00
CA ASP A 139 -18.32 13.75 -22.56
C ASP A 139 -18.64 14.46 -23.88
N TYR A 140 -17.96 14.06 -24.94
CA TYR A 140 -18.41 14.30 -26.27
C TYR A 140 -19.71 13.52 -26.39
N ASP A 141 -20.81 14.14 -25.94
CA ASP A 141 -22.13 13.81 -26.40
C ASP A 141 -22.11 14.07 -27.91
N ASP A 142 -21.50 13.14 -28.65
CA ASP A 142 -21.74 13.02 -30.11
C ASP A 142 -23.16 12.50 -30.31
N GLU A 143 -24.15 13.37 -30.03
CA GLU A 143 -25.47 13.23 -30.60
C GLU A 143 -25.32 13.44 -32.12
N CYS A 144 -24.96 12.39 -32.83
CA CYS A 144 -25.11 12.34 -34.27
C CYS A 144 -26.61 12.25 -34.59
N GLU A 145 -27.30 13.39 -34.67
CA GLU A 145 -28.71 13.45 -35.10
C GLU A 145 -28.91 13.26 -36.60
N ASP A 146 -27.88 13.00 -37.39
CA ASP A 146 -28.01 12.90 -38.84
C ASP A 146 -27.70 11.49 -39.37
N GLU A 147 -28.64 10.95 -40.16
CA GLU A 147 -28.59 9.64 -40.83
C GLU A 147 -27.46 9.51 -41.88
N GLU A 148 -26.61 10.52 -42.10
CA GLU A 148 -25.49 10.54 -43.04
C GLU A 148 -24.16 10.93 -42.38
N CYS A 149 -23.74 10.21 -41.31
CA CYS A 149 -22.43 10.45 -40.71
C CYS A 149 -21.36 9.67 -41.48
N GLU A 150 -20.55 10.34 -42.34
CA GLU A 150 -19.36 9.80 -43.02
C GLU A 150 -18.16 9.60 -42.07
N CYS A 151 -18.34 9.56 -40.78
CA CYS A 151 -17.24 9.51 -39.78
C CYS A 151 -16.64 8.12 -39.59
N GLY A 152 -16.69 7.20 -40.50
CA GLY A 152 -15.88 5.97 -40.55
C GLY A 152 -15.71 5.15 -39.23
N HIS A 153 -16.42 5.51 -38.18
CA HIS A 153 -16.40 4.80 -36.91
C HIS A 153 -17.39 3.65 -36.97
N HIS A 154 -16.86 2.45 -37.06
CA HIS A 154 -17.66 1.24 -36.90
C HIS A 154 -18.17 1.21 -35.45
N HIS A 155 -19.44 1.51 -35.26
CA HIS A 155 -20.16 1.17 -34.03
C HIS A 155 -20.16 -0.34 -33.89
N HIS A 156 -19.24 -0.86 -33.05
CA HIS A 156 -19.41 -2.20 -32.56
C HIS A 156 -20.61 -2.19 -31.60
N HIS A 157 -21.78 -2.58 -32.14
CA HIS A 157 -22.85 -3.02 -31.25
C HIS A 157 -22.31 -4.18 -30.45
N HIS A 158 -22.04 -3.95 -29.18
CA HIS A 158 -21.93 -5.02 -28.21
C HIS A 158 -23.34 -5.59 -28.06
N GLU A 159 -23.65 -6.60 -28.86
CA GLU A 159 -24.77 -7.47 -28.55
C GLU A 159 -24.46 -8.08 -27.19
N GLU A 160 -25.33 -7.85 -26.22
CA GLU A 160 -25.25 -8.56 -24.95
C GLU A 160 -25.29 -10.06 -25.27
N PRO A 161 -24.33 -10.87 -24.71
CA PRO A 161 -24.34 -12.32 -24.99
C PRO A 161 -25.67 -12.90 -24.55
N SER A 162 -26.28 -13.68 -25.44
CA SER A 162 -27.54 -14.37 -25.13
C SER A 162 -27.38 -15.26 -23.91
N GLU A 163 -28.46 -15.49 -23.15
CA GLU A 163 -28.40 -16.37 -21.94
C GLU A 163 -27.84 -17.77 -22.25
N ASP A 164 -27.92 -18.21 -23.49
CA ASP A 164 -27.39 -19.49 -23.98
C ASP A 164 -25.87 -19.49 -24.19
N GLU A 165 -25.20 -18.32 -24.22
CA GLU A 165 -23.75 -18.16 -24.34
C GLU A 165 -23.07 -18.02 -22.96
N LEU A 166 -23.84 -17.86 -21.89
CA LEU A 166 -23.32 -17.89 -20.53
C LEU A 166 -22.84 -19.31 -20.21
N TYR A 167 -21.55 -19.46 -19.98
CA TYR A 167 -20.95 -20.74 -19.57
C TYR A 167 -21.59 -21.22 -18.27
N THR A 168 -22.49 -22.19 -18.35
CA THR A 168 -23.15 -22.83 -17.20
C THR A 168 -22.43 -24.12 -16.74
N GLY A 169 -21.25 -24.39 -17.27
CA GLY A 169 -20.45 -25.58 -16.96
C GLY A 169 -19.81 -25.53 -15.58
N ASP A 170 -19.83 -26.66 -14.88
CA ASP A 170 -19.09 -26.84 -13.63
C ASP A 170 -17.59 -26.96 -13.95
N ILE A 171 -16.84 -25.86 -13.68
CA ILE A 171 -15.38 -25.79 -13.88
C ILE A 171 -14.60 -26.81 -13.04
N PHE A 172 -15.21 -27.44 -12.05
CA PHE A 172 -14.57 -28.42 -11.18
C PHE A 172 -14.86 -29.87 -11.53
N LYS A 173 -15.63 -30.12 -12.60
CA LYS A 173 -16.01 -31.50 -13.01
C LYS A 173 -14.83 -32.42 -13.29
N ASP A 174 -13.73 -31.85 -13.78
CA ASP A 174 -12.53 -32.60 -14.16
C ASP A 174 -11.53 -32.83 -13.01
N PHE A 175 -11.73 -32.21 -11.86
CA PHE A 175 -10.85 -32.39 -10.70
C PHE A 175 -11.15 -33.64 -9.84
N ASN A 176 -12.33 -34.21 -9.96
CA ASN A 176 -12.77 -35.35 -9.14
C ASN A 176 -12.45 -36.72 -9.74
N ASN A 177 -11.75 -36.80 -10.88
CA ASN A 177 -11.44 -38.03 -11.61
C ASN A 177 -9.91 -38.34 -11.67
N LYS A 178 -9.18 -38.14 -10.56
CA LYS A 178 -7.81 -38.67 -10.41
C LYS A 178 -7.64 -39.34 -9.07
#